data_3e5554d1ea56a3a694927a2f8bfb0a3b
#
_entry.id   3e5554d1ea56a3a694927a2f8bfb0a3b
#
_cell.length_a   1.000
_cell.length_b   1.000
_cell.length_c   1.000
_cell.angle_alpha   90.00
_cell.angle_beta   90.00
_cell.angle_gamma   90.00
#
_symmetry.space_group_name_H-M   'P 1'
#
loop_
_entity.id
_entity.type
_entity.pdbx_description
1 polymer ?
#
loop_
_entity_poly.entity_id
_entity_poly.type
_entity_poly.pdbx_seq_one_letter_code
_entity_poly.pdbx_strand_id
1 'polypeptide(L)'
;MTYPLIGNYGVCREDCESRRPWPDGFIVRELSRMPSNFRSDCTIQEYLEIHGVPGIAGIDTRALTKILREKGTMNGMITTNADYCLEKILPRLAEYTTGKVVEKVTCEAKYEIRGVKDLADNGPLSGSAVFNKEDFLSGKKEKKPSLVKELSGAGKRVALLDLGAKDNIARSLAMRGCDVTVYPALTSAEEIIADRPDGIMLSNGPGDPKECESIIAEIRKLYETDIPIFAICLGHQLMALATGADTFKMKYGHRGGNHPVKDLSTGRVYISSQNHGYVVDMDKLDSKVAVPAFINVNDGTNEGLSYTGKNIFTVQFHPEACPGPQDSGYLFDRFFTMMNGGM
;
A
#
# COMPACT_ATOMS: atom_id res chain seq x y z
N MET A 1 -3.92 10.02 -14.08
CA MET A 1 -2.47 10.37 -14.10
C MET A 1 -2.31 11.77 -14.66
N THR A 2 -1.49 12.63 -13.99
CA THR A 2 -1.35 14.05 -14.38
C THR A 2 -0.06 14.38 -15.15
N TYR A 3 0.85 13.43 -15.25
CA TYR A 3 2.03 13.58 -16.09
C TYR A 3 1.62 13.65 -17.57
N PRO A 4 2.23 14.53 -18.40
CA PRO A 4 1.75 14.76 -19.76
C PRO A 4 1.76 13.52 -20.65
N LEU A 5 2.81 12.70 -20.57
CA LEU A 5 2.98 11.47 -21.33
C LEU A 5 3.08 10.28 -20.37
N ILE A 6 2.23 9.30 -20.56
CA ILE A 6 2.17 8.08 -19.75
C ILE A 6 2.49 6.86 -20.61
N GLY A 7 3.15 5.87 -20.01
CA GLY A 7 3.48 4.60 -20.68
C GLY A 7 4.83 4.57 -21.39
N ASN A 8 5.62 5.64 -21.34
CA ASN A 8 6.95 5.70 -21.96
C ASN A 8 7.98 4.76 -21.31
N TYR A 9 7.77 4.32 -20.07
CA TYR A 9 8.58 3.28 -19.42
C TYR A 9 8.08 1.86 -19.73
N GLY A 10 6.86 1.72 -20.27
CA GLY A 10 6.20 0.42 -20.39
C GLY A 10 5.84 -0.16 -19.03
N VAL A 11 5.59 -1.46 -19.00
CA VAL A 11 5.36 -2.24 -17.79
C VAL A 11 6.46 -3.29 -17.67
N CYS A 12 7.06 -3.39 -16.50
CA CYS A 12 8.04 -4.42 -16.17
C CYS A 12 7.43 -5.33 -15.07
N ARG A 13 7.43 -6.62 -15.34
CA ARG A 13 6.85 -7.62 -14.44
C ARG A 13 7.54 -7.65 -13.07
N GLU A 14 8.85 -7.43 -13.06
CA GLU A 14 9.64 -7.38 -11.82
C GLU A 14 9.27 -6.21 -10.89
N ASP A 15 8.68 -5.14 -11.47
CA ASP A 15 8.29 -3.94 -10.74
C ASP A 15 6.81 -3.97 -10.30
N CYS A 16 6.08 -5.06 -10.58
CA CYS A 16 4.70 -5.20 -10.12
C CYS A 16 4.64 -5.28 -8.58
N GLU A 17 3.67 -4.55 -8.03
CA GLU A 17 3.46 -4.42 -6.59
C GLU A 17 2.14 -5.08 -6.12
N SER A 18 1.45 -5.79 -7.03
CA SER A 18 0.27 -6.57 -6.74
C SER A 18 -0.07 -7.52 -7.90
N ARG A 19 -0.97 -8.48 -7.63
CA ARG A 19 -1.42 -9.49 -8.62
C ARG A 19 -2.10 -8.92 -9.87
N ARG A 20 -2.63 -7.68 -9.81
CA ARG A 20 -3.31 -7.00 -10.91
C ARG A 20 -3.38 -5.49 -10.65
N PRO A 21 -3.65 -4.65 -11.66
CA PRO A 21 -4.07 -3.28 -11.43
C PRO A 21 -5.47 -3.27 -10.78
N TRP A 22 -5.65 -2.46 -9.75
CA TRP A 22 -6.91 -2.36 -9.01
C TRP A 22 -7.83 -1.22 -9.43
N PRO A 23 -7.38 -0.16 -10.15
CA PRO A 23 -8.29 0.87 -10.66
C PRO A 23 -9.34 0.29 -11.59
N ASP A 24 -10.57 0.80 -11.48
CA ASP A 24 -11.69 0.46 -12.37
C ASP A 24 -11.54 1.14 -13.75
N GLY A 25 -10.64 2.11 -13.89
CA GLY A 25 -10.36 2.78 -15.13
C GLY A 25 -9.12 3.66 -15.08
N PHE A 26 -8.55 3.97 -16.23
CA PHE A 26 -7.30 4.70 -16.35
C PHE A 26 -7.44 5.92 -17.25
N ILE A 27 -7.19 7.13 -16.71
CA ILE A 27 -7.36 8.40 -17.43
C ILE A 27 -5.99 9.06 -17.63
N VAL A 28 -5.65 9.37 -18.89
CA VAL A 28 -4.39 10.02 -19.26
C VAL A 28 -4.64 11.18 -20.23
N ARG A 29 -3.70 12.13 -20.28
CA ARG A 29 -3.68 13.15 -21.32
C ARG A 29 -3.15 12.57 -22.62
N GLU A 30 -1.98 11.94 -22.57
CA GLU A 30 -1.31 11.34 -23.70
C GLU A 30 -0.73 9.99 -23.33
N LEU A 31 -0.94 9.00 -24.20
CA LEU A 31 -0.42 7.66 -24.05
C LEU A 31 0.75 7.46 -25.00
N SER A 32 1.88 6.99 -24.47
CA SER A 32 3.02 6.60 -25.29
C SER A 32 2.68 5.38 -26.14
N ARG A 33 2.95 5.46 -27.43
CA ARG A 33 2.73 4.35 -28.38
C ARG A 33 3.78 3.27 -28.24
N MET A 34 4.97 3.62 -27.77
CA MET A 34 6.11 2.71 -27.65
C MET A 34 6.91 3.03 -26.39
N PRO A 35 7.15 2.05 -25.52
CA PRO A 35 8.04 2.24 -24.39
C PRO A 35 9.49 2.35 -24.83
N SER A 36 10.28 3.19 -24.14
CA SER A 36 11.72 3.42 -24.38
C SER A 36 12.60 2.84 -23.29
N ASN A 37 12.11 1.89 -22.52
CA ASN A 37 12.82 1.25 -21.43
C ASN A 37 13.21 -0.18 -21.80
N PHE A 38 14.51 -0.51 -21.68
CA PHE A 38 15.03 -1.85 -22.00
C PHE A 38 14.49 -2.98 -21.10
N ARG A 39 13.92 -2.63 -19.94
CA ARG A 39 13.28 -3.58 -19.02
C ARG A 39 11.80 -3.81 -19.34
N SER A 40 11.23 -3.05 -20.27
CA SER A 40 9.80 -3.16 -20.58
C SER A 40 9.44 -4.52 -21.14
N ASP A 41 8.47 -5.19 -20.53
CA ASP A 41 7.90 -6.45 -20.99
C ASP A 41 6.70 -6.22 -21.92
N CYS A 42 5.92 -5.16 -21.69
CA CYS A 42 4.79 -4.77 -22.53
C CYS A 42 4.47 -3.27 -22.39
N THR A 43 3.58 -2.79 -23.26
CA THR A 43 3.01 -1.45 -23.14
C THR A 43 1.99 -1.38 -22.02
N ILE A 44 1.72 -0.17 -21.49
CA ILE A 44 0.64 0.03 -20.52
C ILE A 44 -0.73 -0.31 -21.12
N GLN A 45 -0.92 -0.10 -22.42
CA GLN A 45 -2.16 -0.46 -23.10
C GLN A 45 -2.40 -1.97 -23.08
N GLU A 46 -1.42 -2.76 -23.49
CA GLU A 46 -1.50 -4.23 -23.44
C GLU A 46 -1.74 -4.73 -22.00
N TYR A 47 -1.08 -4.14 -21.03
CA TYR A 47 -1.26 -4.48 -19.63
C TYR A 47 -2.70 -4.22 -19.13
N LEU A 48 -3.27 -3.06 -19.46
CA LEU A 48 -4.65 -2.73 -19.10
C LEU A 48 -5.67 -3.61 -19.83
N GLU A 49 -5.44 -3.91 -21.11
CA GLU A 49 -6.29 -4.82 -21.90
C GLU A 49 -6.33 -6.23 -21.34
N ILE A 50 -5.17 -6.80 -20.95
CA ILE A 50 -5.07 -8.12 -20.32
C ILE A 50 -5.92 -8.19 -19.04
N HIS A 51 -5.94 -7.10 -18.27
CA HIS A 51 -6.67 -7.03 -17.00
C HIS A 51 -8.11 -6.48 -17.13
N GLY A 52 -8.57 -6.17 -18.34
CA GLY A 52 -9.90 -5.65 -18.59
C GLY A 52 -10.17 -4.26 -17.98
N VAL A 53 -9.11 -3.45 -17.80
CA VAL A 53 -9.21 -2.09 -17.26
C VAL A 53 -9.38 -1.10 -18.40
N PRO A 54 -10.54 -0.40 -18.53
CA PRO A 54 -10.75 0.59 -19.57
C PRO A 54 -9.85 1.80 -19.37
N GLY A 55 -9.26 2.29 -20.49
CA GLY A 55 -8.44 3.50 -20.52
C GLY A 55 -9.04 4.58 -21.41
N ILE A 56 -8.85 5.84 -21.05
CA ILE A 56 -9.20 6.99 -21.89
C ILE A 56 -8.01 7.96 -21.98
N ALA A 57 -7.65 8.34 -23.20
CA ALA A 57 -6.63 9.34 -23.49
C ALA A 57 -7.25 10.63 -24.07
N GLY A 58 -6.48 11.71 -24.12
CA GLY A 58 -6.93 13.00 -24.67
C GLY A 58 -7.65 13.90 -23.65
N ILE A 59 -7.69 13.50 -22.38
CA ILE A 59 -8.33 14.29 -21.32
C ILE A 59 -7.34 15.29 -20.71
N ASP A 60 -7.78 16.54 -20.49
CA ASP A 60 -6.99 17.49 -19.69
C ASP A 60 -6.99 17.07 -18.21
N THR A 61 -6.08 16.18 -17.88
CA THR A 61 -5.93 15.62 -16.53
C THR A 61 -5.49 16.66 -15.51
N ARG A 62 -4.85 17.76 -15.96
CA ARG A 62 -4.49 18.87 -15.08
C ARG A 62 -5.71 19.69 -14.68
N ALA A 63 -6.62 19.99 -15.63
CA ALA A 63 -7.88 20.66 -15.34
C ALA A 63 -8.75 19.78 -14.42
N LEU A 64 -8.85 18.48 -14.71
CA LEU A 64 -9.55 17.52 -13.85
C LEU A 64 -8.99 17.52 -12.42
N THR A 65 -7.68 17.52 -12.26
CA THR A 65 -7.04 17.56 -10.93
C THR A 65 -7.35 18.86 -10.18
N LYS A 66 -7.41 20.01 -10.87
CA LYS A 66 -7.84 21.27 -10.25
C LYS A 66 -9.26 21.18 -9.70
N ILE A 67 -10.19 20.61 -10.48
CA ILE A 67 -11.57 20.40 -10.06
C ILE A 67 -11.62 19.51 -8.81
N LEU A 68 -10.87 18.39 -8.80
CA LEU A 68 -10.78 17.49 -7.66
C LEU A 68 -10.19 18.16 -6.41
N ARG A 69 -9.24 19.08 -6.58
CA ARG A 69 -8.68 19.86 -5.46
C ARG A 69 -9.69 20.87 -4.88
N GLU A 70 -10.54 21.43 -5.70
CA GLU A 70 -11.56 22.40 -5.26
C GLU A 70 -12.79 21.70 -4.66
N LYS A 71 -13.28 20.65 -5.31
CA LYS A 71 -14.52 19.95 -4.97
C LYS A 71 -14.35 18.74 -4.05
N GLY A 72 -13.12 18.21 -3.91
CA GLY A 72 -12.83 16.96 -3.26
C GLY A 72 -12.89 15.76 -4.22
N THR A 73 -12.77 14.55 -3.67
CA THR A 73 -12.92 13.32 -4.45
C THR A 73 -14.36 13.16 -4.97
N MET A 74 -14.49 12.69 -6.20
CA MET A 74 -15.77 12.59 -6.91
C MET A 74 -15.91 11.21 -7.56
N ASN A 75 -17.13 10.70 -7.59
CA ASN A 75 -17.45 9.52 -8.38
C ASN A 75 -17.43 9.87 -9.87
N GLY A 76 -16.99 8.92 -10.70
CA GLY A 76 -16.88 9.09 -12.14
C GLY A 76 -17.19 7.81 -12.90
N MET A 77 -17.47 7.93 -14.18
CA MET A 77 -17.71 6.80 -15.08
C MET A 77 -16.89 6.96 -16.35
N ILE A 78 -16.27 5.88 -16.79
CA ILE A 78 -15.72 5.73 -18.14
C ILE A 78 -16.66 4.80 -18.90
N THR A 79 -17.07 5.19 -20.10
CA THR A 79 -17.98 4.39 -20.94
C THR A 79 -17.54 4.42 -22.39
N THR A 80 -17.69 3.30 -23.08
CA THR A 80 -17.55 3.17 -24.54
C THR A 80 -18.90 3.31 -25.25
N ASN A 81 -20.00 3.38 -24.51
CA ASN A 81 -21.34 3.60 -25.07
C ASN A 81 -21.48 5.06 -25.49
N ALA A 82 -21.63 5.32 -26.80
CA ALA A 82 -21.84 6.67 -27.34
C ALA A 82 -23.25 7.20 -27.03
N ASP A 83 -24.24 6.32 -26.84
CA ASP A 83 -25.64 6.67 -26.58
C ASP A 83 -25.92 6.80 -25.07
N TYR A 84 -25.02 7.44 -24.30
CA TYR A 84 -25.23 7.66 -22.89
C TYR A 84 -26.19 8.82 -22.59
N CYS A 85 -26.96 8.69 -21.53
CA CYS A 85 -27.89 9.71 -21.04
C CYS A 85 -27.43 10.19 -19.65
N LEU A 86 -27.00 11.44 -19.55
CA LEU A 86 -26.51 12.03 -18.30
C LEU A 86 -27.56 12.00 -17.19
N GLU A 87 -28.83 12.24 -17.51
CA GLU A 87 -29.93 12.23 -16.55
C GLU A 87 -30.11 10.86 -15.87
N LYS A 88 -29.75 9.77 -16.56
CA LYS A 88 -29.77 8.41 -16.02
C LYS A 88 -28.47 8.04 -15.27
N ILE A 89 -27.34 8.63 -15.65
CA ILE A 89 -26.02 8.31 -15.10
C ILE A 89 -25.78 9.08 -13.80
N LEU A 90 -26.11 10.38 -13.74
CA LEU A 90 -25.79 11.22 -12.59
C LEU A 90 -26.38 10.71 -11.26
N PRO A 91 -27.64 10.23 -11.18
CA PRO A 91 -28.14 9.62 -9.94
C PRO A 91 -27.35 8.38 -9.52
N ARG A 92 -26.99 7.51 -10.48
CA ARG A 92 -26.18 6.30 -10.20
C ARG A 92 -24.79 6.64 -9.68
N LEU A 93 -24.16 7.70 -10.21
CA LEU A 93 -22.86 8.17 -9.71
C LEU A 93 -22.96 8.75 -8.31
N ALA A 94 -24.08 9.44 -7.99
CA ALA A 94 -24.29 10.01 -6.66
C ALA A 94 -24.46 8.92 -5.58
N GLU A 95 -25.06 7.80 -5.94
CA GLU A 95 -25.30 6.65 -5.05
C GLU A 95 -24.12 5.68 -4.98
N TYR A 96 -23.13 5.80 -5.89
CA TYR A 96 -22.01 4.87 -5.95
C TYR A 96 -21.12 4.97 -4.70
N THR A 97 -20.89 3.83 -4.08
CA THR A 97 -19.94 3.66 -2.98
C THR A 97 -18.95 2.55 -3.32
N THR A 98 -17.73 2.69 -2.88
CA THR A 98 -16.69 1.65 -3.08
C THR A 98 -16.96 0.41 -2.24
N GLY A 99 -17.71 0.56 -1.13
CA GLY A 99 -17.99 -0.49 -0.17
C GLY A 99 -16.72 -1.03 0.49
N LYS A 100 -16.79 -2.22 1.03
CA LYS A 100 -15.70 -2.90 1.72
C LYS A 100 -14.56 -3.30 0.77
N VAL A 101 -13.72 -2.34 0.41
CA VAL A 101 -12.67 -2.53 -0.61
C VAL A 101 -11.59 -3.48 -0.13
N VAL A 102 -11.25 -3.47 1.16
CA VAL A 102 -10.21 -4.36 1.73
C VAL A 102 -10.52 -5.82 1.47
N GLU A 103 -11.78 -6.24 1.64
CA GLU A 103 -12.21 -7.61 1.38
C GLU A 103 -12.03 -8.06 -0.08
N LYS A 104 -11.98 -7.11 -1.02
CA LYS A 104 -11.79 -7.38 -2.46
C LYS A 104 -10.32 -7.49 -2.88
N VAL A 105 -9.43 -6.81 -2.14
CA VAL A 105 -8.01 -6.68 -2.53
C VAL A 105 -7.08 -7.57 -1.72
N THR A 106 -7.50 -8.03 -0.53
CA THR A 106 -6.72 -8.94 0.31
C THR A 106 -6.45 -10.28 -0.40
N CYS A 107 -5.45 -11.02 0.06
CA CYS A 107 -5.17 -12.36 -0.44
C CYS A 107 -6.32 -13.32 -0.12
N GLU A 108 -6.51 -14.33 -0.98
CA GLU A 108 -7.61 -15.29 -0.85
C GLU A 108 -7.33 -16.36 0.22
N ALA A 109 -6.06 -16.66 0.44
CA ALA A 109 -5.62 -17.66 1.42
C ALA A 109 -4.27 -17.27 2.02
N LYS A 110 -4.00 -17.75 3.22
CA LYS A 110 -2.72 -17.65 3.90
C LYS A 110 -1.61 -18.26 3.03
N TYR A 111 -0.47 -17.56 2.93
CA TYR A 111 0.72 -18.08 2.25
C TYR A 111 2.01 -17.63 2.94
N GLU A 112 3.13 -18.29 2.65
CA GLU A 112 4.43 -18.03 3.25
C GLU A 112 5.45 -17.57 2.21
N ILE A 113 6.36 -16.70 2.64
CA ILE A 113 7.53 -16.24 1.92
C ILE A 113 8.73 -16.53 2.81
N ARG A 114 9.58 -17.47 2.42
CA ARG A 114 10.72 -17.94 3.21
C ARG A 114 11.99 -17.15 2.88
N GLY A 115 12.09 -15.98 3.49
CA GLY A 115 13.28 -15.13 3.40
C GLY A 115 13.72 -14.83 1.97
N VAL A 116 15.01 -14.64 1.81
CA VAL A 116 15.66 -14.28 0.53
C VAL A 116 15.53 -15.37 -0.54
N LYS A 117 15.42 -16.63 -0.12
CA LYS A 117 15.41 -17.79 -1.04
C LYS A 117 14.18 -17.75 -1.97
N ASP A 118 13.01 -17.46 -1.42
CA ASP A 118 11.78 -17.42 -2.22
C ASP A 118 11.71 -16.18 -3.11
N LEU A 119 12.38 -15.07 -2.72
CA LEU A 119 12.48 -13.88 -3.55
C LEU A 119 13.29 -14.12 -4.84
N ALA A 120 14.31 -15.01 -4.78
CA ALA A 120 15.12 -15.33 -5.93
C ALA A 120 14.41 -16.27 -6.91
N ASP A 121 13.47 -17.10 -6.41
CA ASP A 121 12.87 -18.19 -7.18
C ASP A 121 11.51 -17.87 -7.81
N ASN A 122 10.72 -16.94 -7.27
CA ASN A 122 9.29 -16.85 -7.58
C ASN A 122 8.80 -15.58 -8.31
N GLY A 123 9.64 -14.61 -8.63
CA GLY A 123 9.16 -13.37 -9.27
C GLY A 123 8.25 -12.54 -8.34
N PRO A 124 7.18 -11.88 -8.81
CA PRO A 124 6.27 -11.12 -7.95
C PRO A 124 5.65 -12.04 -6.90
N LEU A 125 5.69 -11.61 -5.62
CA LEU A 125 5.30 -12.37 -4.45
C LEU A 125 3.79 -12.67 -4.35
N SER A 126 2.99 -11.90 -5.05
CA SER A 126 1.55 -12.10 -5.11
C SER A 126 1.26 -13.41 -5.82
N GLY A 127 0.92 -14.43 -5.04
CA GLY A 127 0.60 -15.76 -5.54
C GLY A 127 -0.28 -15.70 -6.78
N SER A 128 0.21 -16.33 -7.85
CA SER A 128 -0.47 -16.51 -9.13
C SER A 128 -1.06 -15.24 -9.74
N ALA A 129 -0.25 -14.30 -10.14
CA ALA A 129 -0.63 -13.50 -11.28
C ALA A 129 -0.71 -14.45 -12.48
N VAL A 130 -1.90 -14.98 -12.74
CA VAL A 130 -2.18 -15.71 -13.99
C VAL A 130 -2.18 -14.65 -15.10
N PHE A 131 -0.99 -14.30 -15.55
CA PHE A 131 -0.82 -13.58 -16.80
C PHE A 131 -1.02 -14.59 -17.91
N ASN A 132 -2.28 -14.91 -18.21
CA ASN A 132 -2.60 -15.78 -19.34
C ASN A 132 -2.91 -14.95 -20.59
N LYS A 133 -1.87 -14.41 -21.20
CA LYS A 133 -1.75 -14.43 -22.64
C LYS A 133 -0.50 -15.26 -22.87
N GLU A 134 -0.69 -16.54 -23.25
CA GLU A 134 0.32 -17.57 -23.48
C GLU A 134 1.71 -17.14 -22.97
N ASP A 135 1.90 -17.28 -21.61
CA ASP A 135 3.10 -16.91 -20.90
C ASP A 135 3.49 -15.44 -21.06
N PHE A 136 2.55 -14.51 -20.76
CA PHE A 136 2.86 -13.09 -20.95
C PHE A 136 4.19 -12.97 -21.66
N LEU A 137 4.06 -13.37 -22.94
CA LEU A 137 5.14 -13.46 -23.88
C LEU A 137 6.26 -14.32 -23.33
N SER A 138 6.11 -15.62 -23.33
CA SER A 138 7.13 -16.67 -23.08
C SER A 138 8.59 -16.19 -22.95
N GLY A 139 8.76 -15.06 -22.31
CA GLY A 139 10.05 -14.48 -21.97
C GLY A 139 10.64 -15.27 -20.83
N LYS A 140 11.17 -16.47 -21.12
CA LYS A 140 12.26 -17.08 -20.37
C LYS A 140 13.44 -16.11 -20.38
N LYS A 141 13.32 -14.98 -19.66
CA LYS A 141 14.48 -14.21 -19.27
C LYS A 141 15.14 -15.02 -18.16
N GLU A 142 16.36 -15.47 -18.41
CA GLU A 142 17.20 -16.03 -17.37
C GLU A 142 17.18 -15.10 -16.16
N LYS A 143 16.87 -15.66 -15.00
CA LYS A 143 16.90 -14.97 -13.72
C LYS A 143 18.30 -14.38 -13.54
N LYS A 144 18.42 -13.06 -13.56
CA LYS A 144 19.63 -12.41 -13.07
C LYS A 144 19.64 -12.59 -11.56
N PRO A 145 20.75 -13.12 -10.97
CA PRO A 145 20.85 -13.17 -9.52
C PRO A 145 20.74 -11.74 -9.01
N SER A 146 19.68 -11.46 -8.25
CA SER A 146 19.61 -10.23 -7.47
C SER A 146 20.85 -10.22 -6.55
N LEU A 147 21.51 -9.06 -6.45
CA LEU A 147 22.58 -8.81 -5.47
C LEU A 147 21.95 -8.84 -4.07
N VAL A 148 21.57 -10.00 -3.62
CA VAL A 148 21.15 -10.23 -2.25
C VAL A 148 22.43 -10.37 -1.43
N LYS A 149 22.78 -9.33 -0.66
CA LYS A 149 23.69 -9.50 0.46
C LYS A 149 23.10 -10.59 1.34
N GLU A 150 23.90 -11.62 1.65
CA GLU A 150 23.58 -12.56 2.72
C GLU A 150 23.42 -11.76 4.01
N LEU A 151 22.19 -11.40 4.30
CA LEU A 151 21.84 -10.85 5.60
C LEU A 151 21.70 -12.04 6.53
N SER A 152 22.60 -12.12 7.50
CA SER A 152 22.55 -13.04 8.63
C SER A 152 21.35 -12.70 9.55
N GLY A 153 20.15 -12.74 9.01
CA GLY A 153 18.90 -12.62 9.76
C GLY A 153 18.51 -14.01 10.23
N ALA A 154 18.68 -14.29 11.51
CA ALA A 154 18.20 -15.52 12.11
C ALA A 154 16.68 -15.54 12.08
N GLY A 155 16.08 -16.05 10.98
CA GLY A 155 14.75 -16.62 10.86
C GLY A 155 13.63 -15.99 11.71
N LYS A 156 13.52 -14.65 11.75
CA LYS A 156 12.39 -14.00 12.43
C LYS A 156 11.11 -14.22 11.62
N ARG A 157 10.07 -14.68 12.31
CA ARG A 157 8.75 -14.91 11.73
C ARG A 157 7.90 -13.68 11.86
N VAL A 158 7.45 -13.14 10.73
CA VAL A 158 6.58 -11.98 10.69
C VAL A 158 5.21 -12.38 10.16
N ALA A 159 4.17 -12.07 10.92
CA ALA A 159 2.79 -12.15 10.46
C ALA A 159 2.43 -10.85 9.74
N LEU A 160 2.16 -10.91 8.44
CA LEU A 160 1.70 -9.78 7.64
C LEU A 160 0.19 -9.88 7.44
N LEU A 161 -0.59 -8.98 8.04
CA LEU A 161 -2.02 -8.86 7.76
C LEU A 161 -2.20 -8.07 6.46
N ASP A 162 -2.71 -8.73 5.43
CA ASP A 162 -2.88 -8.18 4.08
C ASP A 162 -4.18 -7.40 3.96
N LEU A 163 -4.08 -6.08 4.07
CA LEU A 163 -5.19 -5.13 3.87
C LEU A 163 -5.28 -4.61 2.42
N GLY A 164 -4.52 -5.18 1.51
CA GLY A 164 -4.23 -4.72 0.16
C GLY A 164 -2.77 -4.31 0.03
N ALA A 165 -1.89 -5.18 0.54
CA ALA A 165 -0.47 -4.94 0.64
C ALA A 165 0.20 -4.73 -0.71
N LYS A 166 1.14 -3.78 -0.77
CA LYS A 166 2.13 -3.79 -1.83
C LYS A 166 3.15 -4.89 -1.54
N ASP A 167 3.52 -5.63 -2.58
CA ASP A 167 4.48 -6.73 -2.50
C ASP A 167 5.83 -6.31 -1.89
N ASN A 168 6.21 -5.03 -2.07
CA ASN A 168 7.47 -4.52 -1.55
C ASN A 168 7.54 -4.47 -0.01
N ILE A 169 6.40 -4.49 0.68
CA ILE A 169 6.38 -4.63 2.15
C ILE A 169 6.96 -6.00 2.54
N ALA A 170 6.41 -7.06 1.97
CA ALA A 170 6.88 -8.42 2.23
C ALA A 170 8.32 -8.63 1.73
N ARG A 171 8.68 -8.08 0.55
CA ARG A 171 10.05 -8.09 0.03
C ARG A 171 11.03 -7.40 0.99
N SER A 172 10.66 -6.25 1.54
CA SER A 172 11.50 -5.49 2.48
C SER A 172 11.78 -6.26 3.77
N LEU A 173 10.81 -7.04 4.26
CA LEU A 173 10.99 -7.93 5.40
C LEU A 173 11.84 -9.14 5.04
N ALA A 174 11.54 -9.80 3.91
CA ALA A 174 12.25 -10.99 3.46
C ALA A 174 13.74 -10.70 3.12
N MET A 175 14.03 -9.53 2.52
CA MET A 175 15.42 -9.07 2.30
C MET A 175 16.22 -8.87 3.60
N ARG A 176 15.54 -8.71 4.72
CA ARG A 176 16.16 -8.65 6.07
C ARG A 176 16.23 -10.00 6.75
N GLY A 177 15.94 -11.09 6.01
CA GLY A 177 15.99 -12.46 6.50
C GLY A 177 14.78 -12.90 7.33
N CYS A 178 13.66 -12.17 7.23
CA CYS A 178 12.41 -12.61 7.87
C CYS A 178 11.71 -13.66 7.03
N ASP A 179 11.13 -14.67 7.69
CA ASP A 179 10.10 -15.52 7.12
C ASP A 179 8.75 -14.83 7.33
N VAL A 180 8.05 -14.53 6.23
CA VAL A 180 6.81 -13.76 6.27
C VAL A 180 5.63 -14.68 5.99
N THR A 181 4.69 -14.77 6.92
CA THR A 181 3.38 -15.41 6.71
C THR A 181 2.36 -14.32 6.44
N VAL A 182 1.76 -14.35 5.26
CA VAL A 182 0.74 -13.38 4.83
C VAL A 182 -0.65 -13.96 5.14
N TYR A 183 -1.44 -13.18 5.84
CA TYR A 183 -2.79 -13.53 6.27
C TYR A 183 -3.84 -12.68 5.57
N PRO A 184 -4.98 -13.25 5.14
CA PRO A 184 -6.12 -12.47 4.68
C PRO A 184 -6.60 -11.47 5.75
N ALA A 185 -7.16 -10.34 5.31
CA ALA A 185 -7.56 -9.24 6.19
C ALA A 185 -8.55 -9.63 7.31
N LEU A 186 -9.38 -10.64 7.06
CA LEU A 186 -10.40 -11.13 8.01
C LEU A 186 -9.91 -12.26 8.92
N THR A 187 -8.62 -12.57 8.91
CA THR A 187 -8.04 -13.58 9.81
C THR A 187 -8.15 -13.13 11.26
N SER A 188 -8.54 -14.04 12.15
CA SER A 188 -8.67 -13.72 13.57
C SER A 188 -7.31 -13.50 14.24
N ALA A 189 -7.29 -12.66 15.27
CA ALA A 189 -6.09 -12.43 16.06
C ALA A 189 -5.59 -13.73 16.72
N GLU A 190 -6.50 -14.58 17.15
CA GLU A 190 -6.19 -15.86 17.76
C GLU A 190 -5.40 -16.79 16.81
N GLU A 191 -5.76 -16.82 15.52
CA GLU A 191 -5.04 -17.60 14.52
C GLU A 191 -3.62 -17.03 14.29
N ILE A 192 -3.49 -15.73 14.19
CA ILE A 192 -2.18 -15.05 14.02
C ILE A 192 -1.27 -15.33 15.23
N ILE A 193 -1.80 -15.19 16.44
CA ILE A 193 -1.06 -15.40 17.71
C ILE A 193 -0.66 -16.88 17.86
N ALA A 194 -1.52 -17.82 17.45
CA ALA A 194 -1.24 -19.26 17.54
C ALA A 194 0.01 -19.68 16.75
N ASP A 195 0.31 -18.99 15.65
CA ASP A 195 1.52 -19.22 14.86
C ASP A 195 2.80 -18.64 15.51
N ARG A 196 2.69 -17.93 16.63
CA ARG A 196 3.78 -17.36 17.43
C ARG A 196 4.75 -16.52 16.59
N PRO A 197 4.30 -15.47 15.91
CA PRO A 197 5.21 -14.59 15.18
C PRO A 197 6.10 -13.81 16.12
N ASP A 198 7.32 -13.46 15.67
CA ASP A 198 8.22 -12.56 16.38
C ASP A 198 7.81 -11.10 16.22
N GLY A 199 6.99 -10.78 15.22
CA GLY A 199 6.45 -9.45 14.97
C GLY A 199 5.24 -9.50 14.04
N ILE A 200 4.41 -8.45 14.11
CA ILE A 200 3.21 -8.30 13.29
C ILE A 200 3.36 -7.05 12.41
N MET A 201 3.10 -7.21 11.13
CA MET A 201 3.01 -6.13 10.15
C MET A 201 1.57 -5.92 9.74
N LEU A 202 1.02 -4.71 9.94
CA LEU A 202 -0.25 -4.31 9.36
C LEU A 202 0.03 -3.53 8.07
N SER A 203 -0.39 -4.06 6.95
CA SER A 203 -0.04 -3.49 5.65
C SER A 203 -0.79 -2.18 5.34
N ASN A 204 -0.41 -1.55 4.25
CA ASN A 204 -1.23 -0.55 3.59
C ASN A 204 -2.49 -1.18 3.00
N GLY A 205 -3.45 -0.33 2.63
CA GLY A 205 -4.67 -0.74 1.94
C GLY A 205 -5.53 0.44 1.49
N PRO A 206 -6.56 0.18 0.69
CA PRO A 206 -7.49 1.20 0.20
C PRO A 206 -8.72 1.36 1.11
N GLY A 207 -9.49 2.43 0.88
CA GLY A 207 -10.83 2.62 1.44
C GLY A 207 -10.91 3.56 2.62
N ASP A 208 -12.08 3.62 3.22
CA ASP A 208 -12.34 4.32 4.47
C ASP A 208 -11.97 3.39 5.64
N PRO A 209 -11.07 3.78 6.54
CA PRO A 209 -10.69 2.92 7.67
C PRO A 209 -11.89 2.57 8.57
N LYS A 210 -12.91 3.42 8.66
CA LYS A 210 -14.11 3.17 9.49
C LYS A 210 -15.01 2.06 8.93
N GLU A 211 -14.89 1.72 7.65
CA GLU A 211 -15.61 0.57 7.07
C GLU A 211 -15.03 -0.80 7.46
N CYS A 212 -13.87 -0.81 8.13
CA CYS A 212 -13.14 -2.02 8.52
C CYS A 212 -13.42 -2.47 9.96
N GLU A 213 -14.63 -2.36 10.46
CA GLU A 213 -14.99 -2.59 11.88
C GLU A 213 -14.54 -3.98 12.40
N SER A 214 -14.74 -5.04 11.64
CA SER A 214 -14.33 -6.40 12.01
C SER A 214 -12.81 -6.52 12.14
N ILE A 215 -12.06 -5.90 11.24
CA ILE A 215 -10.60 -5.90 11.24
C ILE A 215 -10.07 -5.07 12.42
N ILE A 216 -10.69 -3.92 12.71
CA ILE A 216 -10.37 -3.08 13.88
C ILE A 216 -10.53 -3.88 15.18
N ALA A 217 -11.59 -4.69 15.28
CA ALA A 217 -11.81 -5.54 16.46
C ALA A 217 -10.70 -6.59 16.64
N GLU A 218 -10.20 -7.19 15.57
CA GLU A 218 -9.09 -8.13 15.63
C GLU A 218 -7.76 -7.43 15.95
N ILE A 219 -7.49 -6.26 15.34
CA ILE A 219 -6.29 -5.46 15.64
C ILE A 219 -6.26 -5.03 17.11
N ARG A 220 -7.41 -4.74 17.72
CA ARG A 220 -7.50 -4.44 19.18
C ARG A 220 -7.00 -5.61 20.01
N LYS A 221 -7.32 -6.86 19.66
CA LYS A 221 -6.81 -8.04 20.34
C LYS A 221 -5.30 -8.20 20.16
N LEU A 222 -4.78 -7.92 18.95
CA LEU A 222 -3.34 -7.94 18.67
C LEU A 222 -2.60 -6.86 19.50
N TYR A 223 -3.20 -5.68 19.69
CA TYR A 223 -2.65 -4.61 20.53
C TYR A 223 -2.46 -5.03 21.99
N GLU A 224 -3.32 -5.91 22.53
CA GLU A 224 -3.20 -6.40 23.91
C GLU A 224 -2.02 -7.36 24.11
N THR A 225 -1.40 -7.83 23.03
CA THR A 225 -0.21 -8.68 23.10
C THR A 225 1.06 -7.86 23.34
N ASP A 226 2.16 -8.53 23.68
CA ASP A 226 3.50 -7.93 23.74
C ASP A 226 4.30 -8.10 22.46
N ILE A 227 3.67 -8.64 21.39
CA ILE A 227 4.31 -8.85 20.10
C ILE A 227 4.57 -7.49 19.45
N PRO A 228 5.79 -7.19 18.99
CA PRO A 228 6.09 -5.95 18.26
C PRO A 228 5.21 -5.78 17.03
N ILE A 229 4.66 -4.56 16.84
CA ILE A 229 3.82 -4.25 15.68
C ILE A 229 4.37 -3.06 14.91
N PHE A 230 4.48 -3.20 13.59
CA PHE A 230 4.69 -2.11 12.66
C PHE A 230 3.49 -2.01 11.72
N ALA A 231 2.96 -0.79 11.51
CA ALA A 231 1.78 -0.58 10.67
C ALA A 231 1.98 0.56 9.67
N ILE A 232 1.49 0.36 8.44
CA ILE A 232 1.69 1.26 7.30
C ILE A 232 0.36 1.74 6.74
N CYS A 233 0.20 3.04 6.55
CA CYS A 233 -0.92 3.71 5.87
C CYS A 233 -2.28 3.30 6.44
N LEU A 234 -3.06 2.41 5.78
CA LEU A 234 -4.32 1.92 6.33
C LEU A 234 -4.10 1.19 7.66
N GLY A 235 -3.07 0.37 7.78
CA GLY A 235 -2.73 -0.31 9.03
C GLY A 235 -2.48 0.67 10.18
N HIS A 236 -1.82 1.82 9.93
CA HIS A 236 -1.67 2.89 10.90
C HIS A 236 -3.02 3.46 11.36
N GLN A 237 -3.93 3.73 10.41
CA GLN A 237 -5.26 4.27 10.71
C GLN A 237 -6.11 3.27 11.51
N LEU A 238 -6.07 1.98 11.13
CA LEU A 238 -6.81 0.93 11.83
C LEU A 238 -6.26 0.71 13.26
N MET A 239 -4.94 0.78 13.46
CA MET A 239 -4.35 0.69 14.79
C MET A 239 -4.77 1.88 15.67
N ALA A 240 -4.83 3.09 15.11
CA ALA A 240 -5.32 4.27 15.82
C ALA A 240 -6.79 4.11 16.24
N LEU A 241 -7.67 3.65 15.33
CA LEU A 241 -9.07 3.36 15.62
C LEU A 241 -9.24 2.23 16.65
N ALA A 242 -8.43 1.17 16.56
CA ALA A 242 -8.45 0.05 17.51
C ALA A 242 -8.11 0.49 18.94
N THR A 243 -7.35 1.54 19.10
CA THR A 243 -6.89 2.09 20.39
C THR A 243 -7.66 3.33 20.86
N GLY A 244 -8.78 3.65 20.18
CA GLY A 244 -9.74 4.67 20.62
C GLY A 244 -9.52 6.07 20.04
N ALA A 245 -8.53 6.27 19.18
CA ALA A 245 -8.43 7.51 18.40
C ALA A 245 -9.47 7.55 17.25
N ASP A 246 -9.51 8.62 16.51
CA ASP A 246 -10.42 8.80 15.37
C ASP A 246 -9.65 9.13 14.08
N THR A 247 -10.34 9.04 12.95
CA THR A 247 -9.82 9.42 11.63
C THR A 247 -10.82 10.33 10.93
N PHE A 248 -10.32 11.22 10.07
CA PHE A 248 -11.18 12.05 9.23
C PHE A 248 -10.70 12.06 7.78
N LYS A 249 -11.66 12.30 6.87
CA LYS A 249 -11.40 12.42 5.45
C LYS A 249 -10.82 13.79 5.14
N MET A 250 -9.65 13.80 4.52
CA MET A 250 -9.03 15.03 4.02
C MET A 250 -9.77 15.53 2.77
N LYS A 251 -9.71 16.82 2.50
CA LYS A 251 -10.35 17.41 1.32
C LYS A 251 -9.91 16.74 0.01
N TYR A 252 -8.61 16.48 -0.16
CA TYR A 252 -8.02 15.84 -1.34
C TYR A 252 -6.93 14.82 -1.04
N GLY A 253 -6.48 14.70 0.23
CA GLY A 253 -5.47 13.77 0.69
C GLY A 253 -4.06 14.05 0.17
N HIS A 254 -3.11 13.21 0.57
CA HIS A 254 -1.71 13.27 0.11
C HIS A 254 -1.47 12.23 -0.97
N ARG A 255 -0.89 12.64 -2.11
CA ARG A 255 -0.58 11.76 -3.24
C ARG A 255 0.67 12.23 -3.95
N GLY A 256 1.65 11.32 -4.06
CA GLY A 256 2.92 11.55 -4.75
C GLY A 256 4.13 11.12 -3.94
N GLY A 257 5.32 11.17 -4.56
CA GLY A 257 6.59 10.77 -3.95
C GLY A 257 7.43 11.96 -3.45
N ASN A 258 6.81 13.07 -3.08
CA ASN A 258 7.51 14.33 -2.72
C ASN A 258 6.93 15.02 -1.48
N HIS A 259 6.36 14.24 -0.55
CA HIS A 259 5.81 14.77 0.69
C HIS A 259 6.87 14.79 1.79
N PRO A 260 7.19 15.97 2.36
CA PRO A 260 8.15 16.07 3.45
C PRO A 260 7.51 15.66 4.78
N VAL A 261 8.12 14.69 5.46
CA VAL A 261 7.68 14.19 6.75
C VAL A 261 8.80 14.40 7.77
N LYS A 262 8.48 15.00 8.90
CA LYS A 262 9.40 15.24 10.00
C LYS A 262 9.27 14.14 11.05
N ASP A 263 10.38 13.48 11.34
CA ASP A 263 10.55 12.62 12.51
C ASP A 263 10.71 13.50 13.76
N LEU A 264 9.78 13.38 14.70
CA LEU A 264 9.78 14.22 15.91
C LEU A 264 10.85 13.82 16.92
N SER A 265 11.34 12.59 16.87
CA SER A 265 12.40 12.12 17.78
C SER A 265 13.78 12.65 17.40
N THR A 266 14.05 12.76 16.10
CA THR A 266 15.36 13.18 15.57
C THR A 266 15.35 14.60 15.03
N GLY A 267 14.18 15.17 14.74
CA GLY A 267 14.00 16.44 14.06
C GLY A 267 14.31 16.42 12.56
N ARG A 268 14.70 15.26 12.00
CA ARG A 268 15.02 15.10 10.58
C ARG A 268 13.76 15.15 9.72
N VAL A 269 13.92 15.66 8.50
CA VAL A 269 12.89 15.65 7.48
C VAL A 269 13.28 14.69 6.38
N TYR A 270 12.36 13.79 6.04
CA TYR A 270 12.48 12.82 4.96
C TYR A 270 11.48 13.15 3.87
N ILE A 271 11.82 12.86 2.62
CA ILE A 271 10.86 12.89 1.52
C ILE A 271 10.22 11.51 1.42
N SER A 272 8.89 11.48 1.41
CA SER A 272 8.12 10.24 1.46
C SER A 272 7.18 10.08 0.28
N SER A 273 6.84 8.83 -0.02
CA SER A 273 5.76 8.46 -0.91
C SER A 273 4.46 8.37 -0.12
N GLN A 274 3.39 8.98 -0.65
CA GLN A 274 2.09 9.00 -0.01
C GLN A 274 0.95 8.76 -1.00
N ASN A 275 -0.08 8.04 -0.54
CA ASN A 275 -1.31 7.85 -1.29
C ASN A 275 -2.47 7.53 -0.32
N HIS A 276 -2.96 8.54 0.37
CA HIS A 276 -4.07 8.38 1.31
C HIS A 276 -5.05 9.55 1.25
N GLY A 277 -6.30 9.31 1.59
CA GLY A 277 -7.36 10.30 1.68
C GLY A 277 -7.89 10.53 3.09
N TYR A 278 -7.43 9.72 4.05
CA TYR A 278 -7.78 9.81 5.47
C TYR A 278 -6.54 10.02 6.30
N VAL A 279 -6.70 10.60 7.47
CA VAL A 279 -5.63 10.86 8.44
C VAL A 279 -6.14 10.68 9.86
N VAL A 280 -5.25 10.30 10.77
CA VAL A 280 -5.57 10.19 12.20
C VAL A 280 -5.77 11.58 12.80
N ASP A 281 -6.87 11.76 13.53
CA ASP A 281 -7.21 12.98 14.23
C ASP A 281 -6.39 13.10 15.53
N MET A 282 -5.43 14.02 15.55
CA MET A 282 -4.56 14.24 16.70
C MET A 282 -5.31 14.79 17.91
N ASP A 283 -6.42 15.51 17.72
CA ASP A 283 -7.25 16.04 18.80
C ASP A 283 -8.02 14.95 19.55
N LYS A 284 -8.15 13.77 18.93
CA LYS A 284 -8.80 12.59 19.52
C LYS A 284 -7.81 11.55 20.06
N LEU A 285 -6.52 11.85 20.00
CA LEU A 285 -5.48 10.94 20.45
C LEU A 285 -5.28 11.05 21.97
N ASP A 286 -5.43 9.95 22.69
CA ASP A 286 -5.03 9.88 24.10
C ASP A 286 -3.50 9.72 24.20
N SER A 287 -2.82 10.72 24.71
CA SER A 287 -1.36 10.73 24.87
C SER A 287 -0.84 9.65 25.84
N LYS A 288 -1.71 9.07 26.67
CA LYS A 288 -1.36 7.92 27.52
C LYS A 288 -1.27 6.63 26.69
N VAL A 289 -1.95 6.58 25.56
CA VAL A 289 -1.98 5.42 24.64
C VAL A 289 -0.93 5.56 23.55
N ALA A 290 -0.90 6.71 22.87
CA ALA A 290 0.04 6.93 21.77
C ALA A 290 0.37 8.43 21.64
N VAL A 291 1.54 8.70 21.07
CA VAL A 291 2.00 10.06 20.79
C VAL A 291 2.39 10.18 19.31
N PRO A 292 2.24 11.37 18.69
CA PRO A 292 2.74 11.61 17.35
C PRO A 292 4.25 11.34 17.27
N ALA A 293 4.66 10.54 16.29
CA ALA A 293 6.05 10.23 16.01
C ALA A 293 6.53 10.95 14.75
N PHE A 294 5.62 11.16 13.79
CA PHE A 294 5.88 11.83 12.52
C PHE A 294 4.77 12.81 12.20
N ILE A 295 5.14 13.94 11.58
CA ILE A 295 4.20 14.97 11.09
C ILE A 295 4.54 15.39 9.67
N ASN A 296 3.52 15.72 8.87
CA ASN A 296 3.69 16.35 7.57
C ASN A 296 4.18 17.79 7.75
N VAL A 297 5.25 18.17 7.04
CA VAL A 297 5.83 19.51 7.18
C VAL A 297 4.95 20.57 6.52
N ASN A 298 4.14 20.21 5.52
CA ASN A 298 3.35 21.18 4.75
C ASN A 298 2.07 21.61 5.46
N ASP A 299 1.40 20.68 6.17
CA ASP A 299 0.08 20.94 6.76
C ASP A 299 -0.05 20.49 8.22
N GLY A 300 1.00 19.90 8.80
CA GLY A 300 1.04 19.49 10.20
C GLY A 300 0.20 18.26 10.54
N THR A 301 -0.35 17.55 9.54
CA THR A 301 -1.12 16.34 9.78
C THR A 301 -0.28 15.21 10.35
N ASN A 302 -0.92 14.27 11.06
CA ASN A 302 -0.26 13.11 11.62
C ASN A 302 0.27 12.19 10.51
N GLU A 303 1.54 11.84 10.63
CA GLU A 303 2.23 10.94 9.69
C GLU A 303 2.77 9.68 10.37
N GLY A 304 2.46 9.49 11.65
CA GLY A 304 2.82 8.29 12.38
C GLY A 304 2.72 8.44 13.88
N LEU A 305 2.58 7.31 14.56
CA LEU A 305 2.41 7.21 15.99
C LEU A 305 3.44 6.28 16.64
N SER A 306 3.81 6.57 17.87
CA SER A 306 4.53 5.66 18.76
C SER A 306 3.64 5.36 19.98
N TYR A 307 3.48 4.10 20.32
CA TYR A 307 2.56 3.65 21.37
C TYR A 307 3.29 3.56 22.70
N THR A 308 2.72 4.20 23.73
CA THR A 308 3.32 4.33 25.05
C THR A 308 3.37 2.98 25.77
N GLY A 309 4.57 2.57 26.20
CA GLY A 309 4.75 1.30 26.92
C GLY A 309 4.57 0.04 26.08
N LYS A 310 4.47 0.17 24.74
CA LYS A 310 4.33 -0.94 23.81
C LYS A 310 5.42 -0.89 22.72
N ASN A 311 5.84 -2.03 22.23
CA ASN A 311 6.72 -2.14 21.08
C ASN A 311 5.92 -1.98 19.76
N ILE A 312 5.26 -0.83 19.62
CA ILE A 312 4.38 -0.54 18.48
C ILE A 312 4.71 0.84 17.93
N PHE A 313 4.95 0.92 16.64
CA PHE A 313 4.99 2.18 15.91
C PHE A 313 4.30 2.06 14.56
N THR A 314 3.80 3.18 14.06
CA THR A 314 3.02 3.21 12.83
C THR A 314 3.40 4.42 11.99
N VAL A 315 3.23 4.32 10.68
CA VAL A 315 3.46 5.42 9.74
C VAL A 315 2.33 5.54 8.73
N GLN A 316 1.98 6.77 8.36
CA GLN A 316 0.96 7.06 7.36
C GLN A 316 1.51 6.97 5.93
N PHE A 317 2.78 7.29 5.75
CA PHE A 317 3.48 7.23 4.47
C PHE A 317 3.96 5.81 4.14
N HIS A 318 4.55 5.64 2.94
CA HIS A 318 4.95 4.36 2.39
C HIS A 318 6.49 4.17 2.45
N PRO A 319 7.05 3.56 3.51
CA PRO A 319 8.50 3.33 3.63
C PRO A 319 9.01 2.25 2.69
N GLU A 320 8.13 1.39 2.17
CA GLU A 320 8.43 0.40 1.14
C GLU A 320 8.69 1.05 -0.23
N ALA A 321 8.37 2.34 -0.39
CA ALA A 321 8.49 3.12 -1.63
C ALA A 321 7.80 2.47 -2.85
N CYS A 322 8.46 2.39 -3.98
CA CYS A 322 8.02 1.78 -5.25
C CYS A 322 6.58 2.13 -5.68
N PRO A 323 6.41 3.31 -6.33
CA PRO A 323 7.45 4.31 -6.60
C PRO A 323 7.68 5.25 -5.42
N GLY A 324 8.89 5.81 -5.33
CA GLY A 324 9.21 6.88 -4.39
C GLY A 324 10.62 6.82 -3.81
N PRO A 325 10.97 7.78 -2.95
CA PRO A 325 12.23 7.83 -2.26
C PRO A 325 12.40 6.65 -1.30
N GLN A 326 13.62 6.15 -1.17
CA GLN A 326 13.94 5.02 -0.30
C GLN A 326 14.47 5.45 1.08
N ASP A 327 14.43 6.75 1.38
CA ASP A 327 15.01 7.34 2.59
C ASP A 327 14.40 6.81 3.89
N SER A 328 13.16 6.31 3.84
CA SER A 328 12.44 5.78 4.99
C SER A 328 12.56 4.26 5.18
N GLY A 329 13.33 3.57 4.34
CA GLY A 329 13.55 2.11 4.42
C GLY A 329 14.11 1.62 5.76
N TYR A 330 14.82 2.50 6.51
CA TYR A 330 15.34 2.21 7.85
C TYR A 330 14.26 1.82 8.87
N LEU A 331 13.00 2.14 8.61
CA LEU A 331 11.88 1.78 9.49
C LEU A 331 11.67 0.25 9.55
N PHE A 332 11.97 -0.45 8.47
CA PHE A 332 11.99 -1.92 8.50
C PHE A 332 13.15 -2.44 9.35
N ASP A 333 14.31 -1.77 9.36
CA ASP A 333 15.45 -2.12 10.24
C ASP A 333 15.10 -1.86 11.69
N ARG A 334 14.40 -0.76 12.00
CA ARG A 334 13.86 -0.48 13.32
C ARG A 334 12.91 -1.59 13.79
N PHE A 335 11.97 -2.01 12.94
CA PHE A 335 11.06 -3.10 13.27
C PHE A 335 11.80 -4.42 13.52
N PHE A 336 12.78 -4.74 12.69
CA PHE A 336 13.64 -5.91 12.89
C PHE A 336 14.40 -5.85 14.23
N THR A 337 14.91 -4.68 14.61
CA THR A 337 15.60 -4.47 15.90
C THR A 337 14.64 -4.68 17.07
N MET A 338 13.41 -4.19 16.98
CA MET A 338 12.39 -4.39 18.00
C MET A 338 12.06 -5.87 18.23
N MET A 339 11.98 -6.69 17.17
CA MET A 339 11.80 -8.13 17.28
C MET A 339 12.98 -8.87 17.96
N ASN A 340 14.15 -8.24 18.03
CA ASN A 340 15.33 -8.75 18.73
C ASN A 340 15.46 -8.21 20.17
N GLY A 341 14.42 -7.56 20.70
CA GLY A 341 14.44 -7.00 22.07
C GLY A 341 15.23 -5.69 22.19
N GLY A 342 15.60 -5.06 21.07
CA GLY A 342 16.17 -3.71 21.03
C GLY A 342 15.06 -2.66 21.13
N MET A 343 15.34 -1.55 21.83
CA MET A 343 14.49 -0.36 21.85
C MET A 343 14.96 0.64 20.78
#